data_d0a719aec5985230468d0428c611076f
#
_entry.id   d0a719aec5985230468d0428c611076f
#
_cell.length_a   1.000
_cell.length_b   1.000
_cell.length_c   1.000
_cell.angle_alpha   90.00
_cell.angle_beta   90.00
_cell.angle_gamma   90.00
#
_symmetry.space_group_name_H-M   'P 1'
#
loop_
_entity.id
_entity.type
_entity.pdbx_description
1 polymer ?
#
loop_
_entity_poly.entity_id
_entity_poly.type
_entity_poly.pdbx_seq_one_letter_code
_entity_poly.pdbx_strand_id
1 'polypeptide(L)'
;MELWWLLGGLMPSFRTIAYLKKNNAEAFRKVFRQFVLMLKDMGLIEGETIGIDSFKIFAQNSLRNNYTQKKIDRHLEYIDNRIEEFEVALDKTDKEEEKELLKSKIKLQQDRRKKYETLDTELKNSNDTQISLTDKDSRALMLTNNVSGVEYAVQAAFDSKHKLLVHSHIGASTDKRELSTAALTVQELLQLDSFNTLSDAGYTSGDQLQACKYSGICTYSSPMPSTSPNSNSIPLAEFHYINDGDYYICSCGEQMTTTGKWRIRPNYRSKVYKTSACVNCSIREKCTQNQNGRVIERSEYQDVIDENNARVIGNRNYYKLRQQIIEHQFGILKRQWGFTYTLMKGKANVLSEVNIFMTIYNLTRCINIMGMDELKRRLRAFLPLVSLYMSLLLIKYEMQKKEFYLAI
;
A
#
# COMPACT_ATOMS: atom_id res chain seq x y z
N MET A 1 14.01 1.88 36.13
CA MET A 1 13.64 0.99 37.22
C MET A 1 12.36 0.18 36.92
N GLU A 2 11.32 0.77 36.39
CA GLU A 2 10.03 0.10 36.12
C GLU A 2 10.13 -1.08 35.15
N LEU A 3 10.87 -0.93 34.04
CA LEU A 3 11.05 -2.00 33.05
C LEU A 3 11.82 -3.20 33.63
N TRP A 4 12.83 -2.94 34.46
CA TRP A 4 13.57 -3.98 35.13
C TRP A 4 12.69 -4.80 36.10
N TRP A 5 11.84 -4.11 36.87
CA TRP A 5 10.87 -4.77 37.74
C TRP A 5 9.86 -5.61 36.95
N LEU A 6 9.35 -5.05 35.84
CA LEU A 6 8.40 -5.75 34.97
C LEU A 6 9.00 -7.02 34.35
N LEU A 7 10.31 -7.02 34.11
CA LEU A 7 11.06 -8.17 33.56
C LEU A 7 11.57 -9.12 34.66
N GLY A 8 11.08 -8.98 35.91
CA GLY A 8 11.49 -9.84 37.01
C GLY A 8 13.00 -9.76 37.32
N GLY A 9 13.61 -8.60 37.15
CA GLY A 9 15.06 -8.38 37.34
C GLY A 9 15.93 -8.74 36.13
N LEU A 10 15.37 -9.24 35.05
CA LEU A 10 16.14 -9.53 33.82
C LEU A 10 16.53 -8.25 33.09
N MET A 11 17.76 -8.25 32.59
CA MET A 11 18.31 -7.17 31.76
C MET A 11 18.68 -7.70 30.36
N PRO A 12 17.71 -7.91 29.46
CA PRO A 12 18.00 -8.44 28.14
C PRO A 12 18.87 -7.46 27.35
N SER A 13 19.89 -8.01 26.68
CA SER A 13 20.73 -7.20 25.79
C SER A 13 19.92 -6.71 24.58
N PHE A 14 20.39 -5.65 23.92
CA PHE A 14 19.79 -5.20 22.66
C PHE A 14 19.73 -6.30 21.60
N ARG A 15 20.71 -7.21 21.57
CA ARG A 15 20.72 -8.37 20.66
C ARG A 15 19.60 -9.35 20.97
N THR A 16 19.34 -9.62 22.25
CA THR A 16 18.23 -10.48 22.70
C THR A 16 16.89 -9.91 22.24
N ILE A 17 16.67 -8.61 22.41
CA ILE A 17 15.44 -7.92 21.98
C ILE A 17 15.32 -7.96 20.45
N ALA A 18 16.40 -7.67 19.71
CA ALA A 18 16.39 -7.72 18.24
C ALA A 18 16.11 -9.14 17.73
N TYR A 19 16.69 -10.16 18.38
CA TYR A 19 16.48 -11.57 18.04
C TYR A 19 15.04 -12.01 18.30
N LEU A 20 14.47 -11.61 19.45
CA LEU A 20 13.06 -11.84 19.79
C LEU A 20 12.13 -11.27 18.71
N LYS A 21 12.34 -10.01 18.32
CA LYS A 21 11.55 -9.36 17.27
C LYS A 21 11.66 -10.09 15.94
N LYS A 22 12.88 -10.42 15.51
CA LYS A 22 13.15 -11.07 14.22
C LYS A 22 12.53 -12.46 14.11
N ASN A 23 12.64 -13.27 15.17
CA ASN A 23 12.25 -14.67 15.13
C ASN A 23 10.77 -14.91 15.48
N ASN A 24 10.06 -13.88 15.94
CA ASN A 24 8.68 -14.00 16.39
C ASN A 24 7.71 -13.08 15.63
N ALA A 25 8.01 -12.76 14.36
CA ALA A 25 7.19 -11.84 13.56
C ALA A 25 5.71 -12.27 13.49
N GLU A 26 5.43 -13.54 13.28
CA GLU A 26 4.07 -14.06 13.23
C GLU A 26 3.39 -14.04 14.61
N ALA A 27 4.12 -14.25 15.69
CA ALA A 27 3.57 -14.16 17.04
C ALA A 27 3.11 -12.73 17.36
N PHE A 28 3.89 -11.70 17.01
CA PHE A 28 3.49 -10.30 17.20
C PHE A 28 2.24 -9.95 16.39
N ARG A 29 2.13 -10.46 15.16
CA ARG A 29 0.92 -10.31 14.34
C ARG A 29 -0.31 -10.93 15.01
N LYS A 30 -0.17 -12.16 15.54
CA LYS A 30 -1.25 -12.84 16.25
C LYS A 30 -1.66 -12.09 17.53
N VAL A 31 -0.68 -11.63 18.31
CA VAL A 31 -0.93 -10.83 19.52
C VAL A 31 -1.70 -9.56 19.19
N PHE A 32 -1.30 -8.83 18.14
CA PHE A 32 -2.03 -7.64 17.70
C PHE A 32 -3.48 -7.97 17.33
N ARG A 33 -3.72 -9.02 16.52
CA ARG A 33 -5.08 -9.45 16.16
C ARG A 33 -5.94 -9.81 17.37
N GLN A 34 -5.39 -10.57 18.30
CA GLN A 34 -6.10 -10.94 19.54
C GLN A 34 -6.42 -9.70 20.39
N PHE A 35 -5.50 -8.75 20.46
CA PHE A 35 -5.73 -7.48 21.16
C PHE A 35 -6.88 -6.69 20.50
N VAL A 36 -6.94 -6.60 19.18
CA VAL A 36 -8.03 -5.95 18.45
C VAL A 36 -9.37 -6.62 18.76
N LEU A 37 -9.44 -7.94 18.74
CA LEU A 37 -10.67 -8.68 19.09
C LEU A 37 -11.11 -8.40 20.54
N MET A 38 -10.18 -8.41 21.49
CA MET A 38 -10.45 -8.03 22.86
C MET A 38 -11.00 -6.60 22.99
N LEU A 39 -10.45 -5.65 22.21
CA LEU A 39 -10.96 -4.27 22.19
C LEU A 39 -12.38 -4.20 21.60
N LYS A 40 -12.70 -5.02 20.62
CA LYS A 40 -14.08 -5.18 20.12
C LYS A 40 -15.00 -5.71 21.21
N ASP A 41 -14.61 -6.79 21.89
CA ASP A 41 -15.40 -7.40 22.99
C ASP A 41 -15.61 -6.43 24.16
N MET A 42 -14.65 -5.52 24.39
CA MET A 42 -14.80 -4.43 25.35
C MET A 42 -15.71 -3.29 24.87
N GLY A 43 -16.24 -3.35 23.64
CA GLY A 43 -17.07 -2.30 23.03
C GLY A 43 -16.30 -1.03 22.66
N LEU A 44 -14.97 -1.08 22.54
CA LEU A 44 -14.12 0.05 22.15
C LEU A 44 -13.98 0.19 20.62
N ILE A 45 -14.17 -0.89 19.90
CA ILE A 45 -14.25 -0.93 18.43
C ILE A 45 -15.70 -1.26 18.07
N GLU A 46 -16.30 -0.44 17.22
CA GLU A 46 -17.69 -0.57 16.81
C GLU A 46 -17.84 -1.24 15.45
N GLY A 47 -16.94 -0.92 14.53
CA GLY A 47 -16.94 -1.50 13.19
C GLY A 47 -17.96 -0.90 12.23
N GLU A 48 -18.64 0.20 12.56
CA GLU A 48 -19.61 0.86 11.66
C GLU A 48 -18.95 1.66 10.55
N THR A 49 -17.86 2.35 10.89
CA THR A 49 -17.10 3.21 9.96
C THR A 49 -15.61 3.01 10.16
N ILE A 50 -14.93 2.60 9.11
CA ILE A 50 -13.50 2.34 9.10
C ILE A 50 -12.80 3.31 8.14
N GLY A 51 -11.86 4.08 8.67
CA GLY A 51 -10.97 4.89 7.85
C GLY A 51 -9.78 4.06 7.36
N ILE A 52 -9.53 4.04 6.06
CA ILE A 52 -8.42 3.31 5.43
C ILE A 52 -7.51 4.31 4.72
N ASP A 53 -6.22 4.26 5.05
CA ASP A 53 -5.19 5.08 4.42
C ASP A 53 -3.81 4.47 4.59
N SER A 54 -2.81 5.01 3.89
CA SER A 54 -1.44 4.54 3.96
C SER A 54 -0.50 5.59 4.55
N PHE A 55 0.54 5.11 5.21
CA PHE A 55 1.68 5.94 5.55
C PHE A 55 2.98 5.26 5.12
N LYS A 56 3.95 6.07 4.77
CA LYS A 56 5.26 5.60 4.31
C LYS A 56 6.27 5.67 5.43
N ILE A 57 7.11 4.62 5.55
CA ILE A 57 8.22 4.53 6.49
C ILE A 57 9.51 4.16 5.75
N PHE A 58 10.61 4.82 6.05
CA PHE A 58 11.90 4.56 5.41
C PHE A 58 12.40 3.14 5.71
N ALA A 59 12.79 2.45 4.64
CA ALA A 59 13.42 1.14 4.73
C ALA A 59 14.91 1.25 5.04
N GLN A 60 15.52 0.15 5.48
CA GLN A 60 16.97 0.01 5.63
C GLN A 60 17.65 -0.16 4.26
N ASN A 61 17.44 0.81 3.39
CA ASN A 61 17.97 0.83 2.03
C ASN A 61 18.19 2.28 1.57
N SER A 62 18.85 2.46 0.44
CA SER A 62 19.05 3.77 -0.19
C SER A 62 18.72 3.72 -1.68
N LEU A 63 18.44 4.88 -2.26
CA LEU A 63 18.20 5.00 -3.70
C LEU A 63 19.39 4.53 -4.55
N ARG A 64 20.62 4.56 -4.01
CA ARG A 64 21.81 4.04 -4.69
C ARG A 64 21.71 2.53 -4.92
N ASN A 65 21.12 1.81 -3.96
CA ASN A 65 20.95 0.35 -3.97
C ASN A 65 19.57 -0.10 -4.49
N ASN A 66 18.79 0.81 -5.07
CA ASN A 66 17.54 0.52 -5.73
C ASN A 66 17.69 0.73 -7.24
N TYR A 67 17.31 -0.27 -8.04
CA TYR A 67 17.52 -0.31 -9.48
C TYR A 67 16.20 -0.52 -10.22
N THR A 68 15.90 0.42 -11.12
CA THR A 68 14.85 0.30 -12.14
C THR A 68 15.51 -0.10 -13.48
N GLN A 69 14.74 -0.59 -14.45
CA GLN A 69 15.24 -0.94 -15.78
C GLN A 69 16.06 0.22 -16.37
N LYS A 70 15.51 1.42 -16.39
CA LYS A 70 16.20 2.63 -16.89
C LYS A 70 17.54 2.90 -16.22
N LYS A 71 17.67 2.58 -14.92
CA LYS A 71 18.94 2.79 -14.19
C LYS A 71 19.95 1.71 -14.55
N ILE A 72 19.51 0.46 -14.73
CA ILE A 72 20.37 -0.64 -15.17
C ILE A 72 20.90 -0.36 -16.56
N ASP A 73 20.02 -0.02 -17.51
CA ASP A 73 20.40 0.28 -18.91
C ASP A 73 21.44 1.41 -18.96
N ARG A 74 21.26 2.49 -18.22
CA ARG A 74 22.21 3.59 -18.12
C ARG A 74 23.58 3.16 -17.58
N HIS A 75 23.60 2.24 -16.60
CA HIS A 75 24.86 1.72 -16.09
C HIS A 75 25.57 0.83 -17.08
N LEU A 76 24.84 -0.01 -17.81
CA LEU A 76 25.41 -0.87 -18.86
C LEU A 76 25.98 -0.02 -20.00
N GLU A 77 25.22 0.95 -20.50
CA GLU A 77 25.70 1.91 -21.53
C GLU A 77 26.97 2.65 -21.08
N TYR A 78 26.99 3.16 -19.84
CA TYR A 78 28.19 3.82 -19.31
C TYR A 78 29.40 2.88 -19.26
N ILE A 79 29.21 1.63 -18.85
CA ILE A 79 30.28 0.63 -18.74
C ILE A 79 30.80 0.25 -20.13
N ASP A 80 29.90 0.04 -21.09
CA ASP A 80 30.28 -0.30 -22.48
C ASP A 80 31.09 0.83 -23.11
N ASN A 81 30.68 2.09 -22.98
CA ASN A 81 31.43 3.24 -23.45
C ASN A 81 32.81 3.35 -22.78
N ARG A 82 32.92 3.02 -21.49
CA ARG A 82 34.20 3.04 -20.76
C ARG A 82 35.13 1.91 -21.20
N ILE A 83 34.62 0.74 -21.53
CA ILE A 83 35.39 -0.39 -22.06
C ILE A 83 35.95 0.01 -23.43
N GLU A 84 35.13 0.57 -24.33
CA GLU A 84 35.53 1.03 -25.64
C GLU A 84 36.63 2.11 -25.55
N GLU A 85 36.47 3.10 -24.66
CA GLU A 85 37.52 4.12 -24.43
C GLU A 85 38.85 3.46 -23.99
N PHE A 86 38.83 2.48 -23.11
CA PHE A 86 40.05 1.80 -22.64
C PHE A 86 40.66 0.90 -23.71
N GLU A 87 39.85 0.24 -24.56
CA GLU A 87 40.31 -0.56 -25.67
C GLU A 87 40.98 0.30 -26.72
N VAL A 88 40.38 1.46 -27.09
CA VAL A 88 41.01 2.43 -27.99
C VAL A 88 42.32 3.00 -27.41
N ALA A 89 42.41 3.21 -26.10
CA ALA A 89 43.63 3.66 -25.45
C ALA A 89 44.69 2.55 -25.42
N LEU A 90 44.30 1.30 -25.26
CA LEU A 90 45.20 0.14 -25.29
C LEU A 90 45.86 -0.04 -26.64
N ASP A 91 45.12 0.18 -27.74
CA ASP A 91 45.65 0.08 -29.10
C ASP A 91 46.62 1.20 -29.44
N LYS A 92 46.57 2.33 -28.76
CA LYS A 92 47.42 3.52 -29.00
C LYS A 92 48.69 3.58 -28.19
N THR A 93 48.83 2.77 -27.12
CA THR A 93 50.00 2.79 -26.23
C THR A 93 50.96 1.66 -26.51
N ASP A 94 52.28 1.95 -26.54
CA ASP A 94 53.33 0.95 -26.72
C ASP A 94 54.00 0.54 -25.41
N LYS A 95 53.73 1.28 -24.32
CA LYS A 95 54.32 1.02 -22.99
C LYS A 95 53.65 -0.13 -22.27
N GLU A 96 54.39 -1.15 -21.92
CA GLU A 96 53.87 -2.37 -21.33
C GLU A 96 53.18 -2.13 -19.98
N GLU A 97 53.72 -1.24 -19.13
CA GLU A 97 53.08 -0.87 -17.84
C GLU A 97 51.70 -0.22 -18.02
N GLU A 98 51.56 0.66 -19.04
CA GLU A 98 50.27 1.28 -19.36
C GLU A 98 49.26 0.26 -19.90
N LYS A 99 49.73 -0.71 -20.72
CA LYS A 99 48.90 -1.81 -21.22
C LYS A 99 48.34 -2.66 -20.11
N GLU A 100 49.17 -3.05 -19.12
CA GLU A 100 48.71 -3.84 -17.97
C GLU A 100 47.70 -3.08 -17.12
N LEU A 101 47.92 -1.78 -16.90
CA LEU A 101 46.97 -0.92 -16.20
C LEU A 101 45.61 -0.84 -16.93
N LEU A 102 45.63 -0.63 -18.26
CA LEU A 102 44.41 -0.57 -19.06
C LEU A 102 43.65 -1.93 -19.08
N LYS A 103 44.36 -3.05 -19.23
CA LYS A 103 43.78 -4.40 -19.12
C LYS A 103 43.10 -4.62 -17.76
N SER A 104 43.74 -4.16 -16.68
CA SER A 104 43.15 -4.27 -15.34
C SER A 104 41.86 -3.43 -15.21
N LYS A 105 41.83 -2.22 -15.81
CA LYS A 105 40.63 -1.36 -15.84
C LYS A 105 39.51 -1.96 -16.67
N ILE A 106 39.81 -2.54 -17.82
CA ILE A 106 38.85 -3.24 -18.67
C ILE A 106 38.23 -4.40 -17.89
N LYS A 107 39.06 -5.25 -17.27
CA LYS A 107 38.59 -6.35 -16.44
C LYS A 107 37.66 -5.91 -15.31
N LEU A 108 38.02 -4.82 -14.63
CA LEU A 108 37.15 -4.25 -13.58
C LEU A 108 35.78 -3.82 -14.14
N GLN A 109 35.73 -3.20 -15.32
CA GLN A 109 34.46 -2.80 -15.95
C GLN A 109 33.67 -4.04 -16.41
N GLN A 110 34.33 -5.07 -16.95
CA GLN A 110 33.66 -6.34 -17.31
C GLN A 110 33.03 -7.04 -16.10
N ASP A 111 33.70 -7.05 -14.94
CA ASP A 111 33.13 -7.61 -13.71
C ASP A 111 31.93 -6.78 -13.20
N ARG A 112 32.00 -5.44 -13.35
CA ARG A 112 30.85 -4.57 -13.07
C ARG A 112 29.70 -4.85 -14.05
N ARG A 113 29.97 -5.04 -15.32
CA ARG A 113 28.98 -5.36 -16.37
C ARG A 113 28.21 -6.63 -16.00
N LYS A 114 28.91 -7.72 -15.66
CA LYS A 114 28.27 -8.97 -15.20
C LYS A 114 27.29 -8.77 -14.05
N LYS A 115 27.64 -7.90 -13.09
CA LYS A 115 26.74 -7.56 -11.98
C LYS A 115 25.45 -6.93 -12.47
N TYR A 116 25.52 -5.97 -13.40
CA TYR A 116 24.31 -5.32 -13.89
C TYR A 116 23.49 -6.21 -14.84
N GLU A 117 24.12 -7.10 -15.60
CA GLU A 117 23.45 -8.15 -16.38
C GLU A 117 22.67 -9.13 -15.50
N THR A 118 23.24 -9.49 -14.35
CA THR A 118 22.55 -10.31 -13.35
C THR A 118 21.30 -9.58 -12.81
N LEU A 119 21.42 -8.29 -12.47
CA LEU A 119 20.29 -7.48 -12.02
C LEU A 119 19.23 -7.29 -13.11
N ASP A 120 19.63 -7.12 -14.36
CA ASP A 120 18.72 -7.03 -15.51
C ASP A 120 17.91 -8.32 -15.66
N THR A 121 18.60 -9.46 -15.58
CA THR A 121 17.97 -10.79 -15.66
C THR A 121 17.01 -11.03 -14.49
N GLU A 122 17.42 -10.70 -13.26
CA GLU A 122 16.57 -10.80 -12.08
C GLU A 122 15.31 -9.92 -12.23
N LEU A 123 15.46 -8.67 -12.70
CA LEU A 123 14.34 -7.74 -12.86
C LEU A 123 13.36 -8.23 -13.94
N LYS A 124 13.86 -8.67 -15.09
CA LYS A 124 13.03 -9.22 -16.19
C LYS A 124 12.30 -10.50 -15.81
N ASN A 125 12.88 -11.33 -14.95
CA ASN A 125 12.26 -12.55 -14.46
C ASN A 125 11.32 -12.31 -13.27
N SER A 126 11.35 -11.13 -12.65
CA SER A 126 10.44 -10.74 -11.59
C SER A 126 9.20 -10.04 -12.17
N ASN A 127 8.09 -10.05 -11.43
CA ASN A 127 6.92 -9.23 -11.76
C ASN A 127 7.05 -7.79 -11.23
N ASP A 128 8.22 -7.40 -10.74
CA ASP A 128 8.49 -6.10 -10.13
C ASP A 128 9.05 -5.11 -11.17
N THR A 129 8.85 -3.82 -10.91
CA THR A 129 9.40 -2.73 -11.73
C THR A 129 10.76 -2.24 -11.26
N GLN A 130 11.25 -2.75 -10.12
CA GLN A 130 12.50 -2.34 -9.49
C GLN A 130 13.04 -3.40 -8.53
N ILE A 131 14.36 -3.43 -8.35
CA ILE A 131 15.07 -4.31 -7.42
C ILE A 131 15.80 -3.47 -6.37
N SER A 132 15.66 -3.88 -5.11
CA SER A 132 16.40 -3.32 -3.97
C SER A 132 17.42 -4.33 -3.47
N LEU A 133 18.70 -3.94 -3.40
CA LEU A 133 19.78 -4.87 -3.03
C LEU A 133 19.88 -5.12 -1.52
N THR A 134 19.70 -4.08 -0.72
CA THR A 134 19.90 -4.16 0.74
C THR A 134 18.68 -4.74 1.44
N ASP A 135 17.49 -4.36 0.98
CA ASP A 135 16.20 -4.82 1.47
C ASP A 135 15.31 -5.08 0.26
N LYS A 136 15.21 -6.36 -0.13
CA LYS A 136 14.58 -6.79 -1.39
C LYS A 136 13.10 -6.42 -1.50
N ASP A 137 12.43 -6.29 -0.38
CA ASP A 137 10.99 -5.98 -0.32
C ASP A 137 10.68 -4.47 -0.34
N SER A 138 11.70 -3.64 -0.07
CA SER A 138 11.54 -2.18 -0.09
C SER A 138 11.48 -1.63 -1.51
N ARG A 139 10.76 -0.51 -1.70
CA ARG A 139 10.57 0.12 -3.01
C ARG A 139 10.86 1.62 -2.95
N ALA A 140 11.41 2.15 -4.04
CA ALA A 140 11.48 3.60 -4.21
C ALA A 140 10.07 4.13 -4.44
N LEU A 141 9.59 4.95 -3.52
CA LEU A 141 8.27 5.56 -3.56
C LEU A 141 8.40 7.08 -3.72
N MET A 142 7.40 7.67 -4.36
CA MET A 142 7.28 9.13 -4.43
C MET A 142 6.86 9.67 -3.06
N LEU A 143 7.65 10.56 -2.50
CA LEU A 143 7.32 11.31 -1.31
C LEU A 143 6.64 12.63 -1.64
N THR A 144 6.19 13.35 -0.63
CA THR A 144 5.72 14.73 -0.74
C THR A 144 6.82 15.59 -1.38
N ASN A 145 6.46 16.55 -2.25
CA ASN A 145 7.39 17.46 -2.94
C ASN A 145 8.35 16.79 -3.94
N ASN A 146 7.92 15.72 -4.61
CA ASN A 146 8.71 15.02 -5.64
C ASN A 146 10.05 14.42 -5.14
N VAL A 147 10.23 14.30 -3.85
CA VAL A 147 11.37 13.57 -3.28
C VAL A 147 11.05 12.09 -3.31
N SER A 148 11.99 11.27 -3.81
CA SER A 148 11.87 9.81 -3.75
C SER A 148 12.64 9.26 -2.57
N GLY A 149 12.06 8.31 -1.87
CA GLY A 149 12.71 7.54 -0.79
C GLY A 149 12.53 6.05 -1.02
N VAL A 150 13.39 5.23 -0.45
CA VAL A 150 13.18 3.78 -0.43
C VAL A 150 12.44 3.43 0.85
N GLU A 151 11.20 2.99 0.71
CA GLU A 151 10.23 2.92 1.79
C GLU A 151 9.35 1.68 1.70
N TYR A 152 8.57 1.51 2.76
CA TYR A 152 7.40 0.64 2.80
C TYR A 152 6.13 1.48 2.89
N ALA A 153 5.13 1.15 2.09
CA ALA A 153 3.78 1.68 2.22
C ALA A 153 3.02 0.81 3.23
N VAL A 154 2.73 1.35 4.39
CA VAL A 154 1.95 0.67 5.43
C VAL A 154 0.51 1.08 5.28
N GLN A 155 -0.35 0.14 4.93
CA GLN A 155 -1.80 0.30 4.91
C GLN A 155 -2.32 0.15 6.33
N ALA A 156 -3.24 1.03 6.75
CA ALA A 156 -3.81 1.03 8.08
C ALA A 156 -5.31 1.31 8.04
N ALA A 157 -6.06 0.55 8.85
CA ALA A 157 -7.50 0.69 9.01
C ALA A 157 -7.83 1.04 10.45
N PHE A 158 -8.49 2.19 10.67
CA PHE A 158 -8.87 2.70 11.98
C PHE A 158 -10.39 2.72 12.15
N ASP A 159 -10.86 2.24 13.29
CA ASP A 159 -12.26 2.38 13.70
C ASP A 159 -12.59 3.83 14.06
N SER A 160 -13.79 4.30 13.68
CA SER A 160 -14.20 5.68 13.87
C SER A 160 -14.51 6.08 15.29
N LYS A 161 -14.96 5.13 16.15
CA LYS A 161 -15.42 5.41 17.51
C LYS A 161 -14.31 6.02 18.38
N HIS A 162 -13.25 5.27 18.58
CA HIS A 162 -12.13 5.68 19.43
C HIS A 162 -10.81 5.86 18.68
N LYS A 163 -10.81 5.80 17.35
CA LYS A 163 -9.63 5.90 16.47
C LYS A 163 -8.60 4.80 16.80
N LEU A 164 -9.08 3.62 17.14
CA LEU A 164 -8.24 2.45 17.38
C LEU A 164 -7.88 1.79 16.05
N LEU A 165 -6.63 1.34 15.93
CA LEU A 165 -6.21 0.59 14.76
C LEU A 165 -6.81 -0.82 14.80
N VAL A 166 -7.44 -1.22 13.71
CA VAL A 166 -8.04 -2.54 13.53
C VAL A 166 -7.12 -3.46 12.73
N HIS A 167 -6.53 -2.95 11.67
CA HIS A 167 -5.71 -3.75 10.75
C HIS A 167 -4.56 -2.93 10.18
N SER A 168 -3.43 -3.61 9.91
CA SER A 168 -2.35 -3.05 9.11
C SER A 168 -1.65 -4.14 8.29
N HIS A 169 -1.18 -3.77 7.11
CA HIS A 169 -0.34 -4.63 6.26
C HIS A 169 0.62 -3.78 5.43
N ILE A 170 1.66 -4.42 4.89
CA ILE A 170 2.56 -3.78 3.95
C ILE A 170 1.96 -3.91 2.56
N GLY A 171 1.50 -2.79 2.02
CA GLY A 171 0.88 -2.71 0.70
C GLY A 171 1.89 -2.65 -0.46
N ALA A 172 1.35 -2.50 -1.66
CA ALA A 172 2.11 -2.23 -2.87
C ALA A 172 2.67 -0.79 -2.88
N SER A 173 3.40 -0.44 -3.93
CA SER A 173 3.92 0.93 -4.12
C SER A 173 2.82 1.98 -4.38
N THR A 174 1.60 1.55 -4.70
CA THR A 174 0.45 2.42 -4.95
C THR A 174 -0.77 1.91 -4.18
N ASP A 175 -1.64 2.83 -3.74
CA ASP A 175 -2.83 2.49 -2.95
C ASP A 175 -4.00 1.95 -3.80
N LYS A 176 -3.88 2.00 -5.14
CA LYS A 176 -4.97 1.67 -6.10
C LYS A 176 -5.61 0.29 -5.94
N ARG A 177 -4.90 -0.68 -5.35
CA ARG A 177 -5.37 -2.06 -5.19
C ARG A 177 -5.43 -2.52 -3.74
N GLU A 178 -5.37 -1.58 -2.81
CA GLU A 178 -5.25 -1.89 -1.38
C GLU A 178 -6.59 -1.79 -0.64
N LEU A 179 -7.60 -1.08 -1.21
CA LEU A 179 -8.88 -0.84 -0.53
C LEU A 179 -9.60 -2.13 -0.17
N SER A 180 -9.85 -2.99 -1.16
CA SER A 180 -10.59 -4.23 -0.92
C SER A 180 -9.81 -5.18 -0.02
N THR A 181 -8.49 -5.27 -0.18
CA THR A 181 -7.63 -6.10 0.67
C THR A 181 -7.74 -5.68 2.14
N ALA A 182 -7.64 -4.38 2.44
CA ALA A 182 -7.77 -3.86 3.79
C ALA A 182 -9.19 -4.05 4.33
N ALA A 183 -10.21 -3.69 3.54
CA ALA A 183 -11.61 -3.73 3.96
C ALA A 183 -12.11 -5.16 4.22
N LEU A 184 -11.82 -6.10 3.33
CA LEU A 184 -12.19 -7.51 3.50
C LEU A 184 -11.49 -8.16 4.70
N THR A 185 -10.22 -7.80 4.93
CA THR A 185 -9.51 -8.29 6.13
C THR A 185 -10.11 -7.75 7.42
N VAL A 186 -10.55 -6.49 7.43
CA VAL A 186 -11.28 -5.90 8.57
C VAL A 186 -12.62 -6.60 8.77
N GLN A 187 -13.37 -6.85 7.69
CA GLN A 187 -14.66 -7.56 7.73
C GLN A 187 -14.51 -8.94 8.34
N GLU A 188 -13.54 -9.71 7.86
CA GLU A 188 -13.23 -11.05 8.39
C GLU A 188 -12.80 -10.99 9.86
N LEU A 189 -11.85 -10.09 10.20
CA LEU A 189 -11.33 -9.98 11.56
C LEU A 189 -12.42 -9.61 12.58
N LEU A 190 -13.24 -8.63 12.24
CA LEU A 190 -14.30 -8.14 13.13
C LEU A 190 -15.62 -8.89 12.94
N GLN A 191 -15.71 -9.85 12.02
CA GLN A 191 -16.94 -10.61 11.72
C GLN A 191 -18.13 -9.67 11.50
N LEU A 192 -18.00 -8.75 10.54
CA LEU A 192 -19.01 -7.75 10.19
C LEU A 192 -19.78 -8.20 8.96
N ASP A 193 -21.11 -8.04 8.97
CA ASP A 193 -21.94 -8.27 7.78
C ASP A 193 -21.80 -7.11 6.79
N SER A 194 -21.74 -5.88 7.29
CA SER A 194 -21.60 -4.65 6.50
C SER A 194 -20.96 -3.53 7.32
N PHE A 195 -20.32 -2.59 6.65
CA PHE A 195 -19.78 -1.36 7.26
C PHE A 195 -19.41 -0.33 6.19
N ASN A 196 -19.07 0.88 6.63
CA ASN A 196 -18.67 1.96 5.76
C ASN A 196 -17.14 2.13 5.75
N THR A 197 -16.53 2.33 4.58
CA THR A 197 -15.12 2.70 4.48
C THR A 197 -14.96 4.15 4.04
N LEU A 198 -14.02 4.88 4.65
CA LEU A 198 -13.60 6.22 4.24
C LEU A 198 -12.15 6.16 3.77
N SER A 199 -11.88 6.51 2.51
CA SER A 199 -10.53 6.51 1.94
C SER A 199 -10.28 7.71 1.01
N ASP A 200 -9.02 7.99 0.67
CA ASP A 200 -8.69 9.06 -0.25
C ASP A 200 -8.88 8.67 -1.73
N ALA A 201 -8.58 9.62 -2.64
CA ALA A 201 -8.71 9.39 -4.08
C ALA A 201 -7.74 8.33 -4.62
N GLY A 202 -6.63 8.08 -3.94
CA GLY A 202 -5.65 7.06 -4.30
C GLY A 202 -6.23 5.64 -4.32
N TYR A 203 -7.25 5.41 -3.53
CA TYR A 203 -7.97 4.12 -3.42
C TYR A 203 -9.11 3.94 -4.41
N THR A 204 -9.48 5.00 -5.15
CA THR A 204 -10.62 4.94 -6.07
C THR A 204 -10.26 4.18 -7.33
N SER A 205 -10.50 2.87 -7.31
CA SER A 205 -10.34 1.94 -8.44
C SER A 205 -11.60 1.11 -8.58
N GLY A 206 -12.14 0.99 -9.80
CA GLY A 206 -13.44 0.40 -10.04
C GLY A 206 -13.57 -1.06 -9.60
N ASP A 207 -12.53 -1.86 -9.84
CA ASP A 207 -12.43 -3.25 -9.39
C ASP A 207 -12.46 -3.38 -7.86
N GLN A 208 -11.79 -2.47 -7.15
CA GLN A 208 -11.73 -2.45 -5.68
C GLN A 208 -13.08 -2.04 -5.07
N LEU A 209 -13.71 -0.99 -5.64
CA LEU A 209 -15.05 -0.56 -5.23
C LEU A 209 -16.09 -1.66 -5.46
N GLN A 210 -15.98 -2.37 -6.60
CA GLN A 210 -16.88 -3.48 -6.93
C GLN A 210 -16.71 -4.67 -5.97
N ALA A 211 -15.47 -5.01 -5.62
CA ALA A 211 -15.18 -6.06 -4.63
C ALA A 211 -15.76 -5.72 -3.25
N CYS A 212 -15.61 -4.47 -2.79
CA CYS A 212 -16.22 -4.00 -1.56
C CYS A 212 -17.77 -4.09 -1.62
N LYS A 213 -18.38 -3.64 -2.73
CA LYS A 213 -19.84 -3.68 -2.92
C LYS A 213 -20.38 -5.12 -2.85
N TYR A 214 -19.71 -6.08 -3.48
CA TYR A 214 -20.11 -7.50 -3.42
C TYR A 214 -20.08 -8.09 -2.00
N SER A 215 -19.22 -7.56 -1.15
CA SER A 215 -19.12 -7.99 0.26
C SER A 215 -19.98 -7.16 1.22
N GLY A 216 -20.89 -6.32 0.71
CA GLY A 216 -21.75 -5.50 1.55
C GLY A 216 -21.04 -4.29 2.20
N ILE A 217 -19.84 -3.95 1.73
CA ILE A 217 -19.05 -2.82 2.26
C ILE A 217 -19.38 -1.57 1.45
N CYS A 218 -19.88 -0.53 2.13
CA CYS A 218 -20.22 0.74 1.52
C CYS A 218 -19.00 1.67 1.48
N THR A 219 -18.55 2.04 0.28
CA THR A 219 -17.34 2.85 0.09
C THR A 219 -17.65 4.34 -0.03
N TYR A 220 -16.81 5.16 0.59
CA TYR A 220 -16.73 6.61 0.46
C TYR A 220 -15.28 6.96 0.13
N SER A 221 -14.85 6.66 -1.08
CA SER A 221 -13.53 7.03 -1.60
C SER A 221 -13.64 8.32 -2.41
N SER A 222 -12.74 9.28 -2.16
CA SER A 222 -12.79 10.57 -2.88
C SER A 222 -12.76 10.37 -4.39
N PRO A 223 -13.58 11.09 -5.14
CA PRO A 223 -13.50 11.05 -6.60
C PRO A 223 -12.09 11.38 -7.09
N MET A 224 -11.63 10.67 -8.11
CA MET A 224 -10.36 10.99 -8.77
C MET A 224 -10.46 12.39 -9.39
N PRO A 225 -9.43 13.25 -9.24
CA PRO A 225 -9.39 14.53 -9.94
C PRO A 225 -9.51 14.30 -11.46
N SER A 226 -10.23 15.20 -12.14
CA SER A 226 -10.29 15.16 -13.60
C SER A 226 -8.89 15.35 -14.17
N THR A 227 -8.45 14.39 -14.99
CA THR A 227 -7.15 14.43 -15.68
C THR A 227 -7.19 15.17 -17.00
N SER A 228 -8.22 16.00 -17.24
CA SER A 228 -8.27 16.80 -18.46
C SER A 228 -7.04 17.73 -18.51
N PRO A 229 -6.17 17.61 -19.56
CA PRO A 229 -4.98 18.45 -19.69
C PRO A 229 -5.32 19.92 -19.85
N ASN A 230 -6.55 20.25 -20.20
CA ASN A 230 -7.05 21.60 -20.37
C ASN A 230 -8.10 21.92 -19.31
N SER A 231 -7.77 22.86 -18.42
CA SER A 231 -8.70 23.39 -17.42
C SER A 231 -9.99 24.00 -18.02
N ASN A 232 -10.00 24.26 -19.32
CA ASN A 232 -11.12 24.89 -20.04
C ASN A 232 -12.01 23.89 -20.80
N SER A 233 -11.71 22.57 -20.75
CA SER A 233 -12.58 21.60 -21.43
C SER A 233 -13.82 21.27 -20.57
N ILE A 234 -14.95 21.07 -21.24
CA ILE A 234 -16.20 20.68 -20.57
C ILE A 234 -15.98 19.41 -19.77
N PRO A 235 -16.23 19.41 -18.45
CA PRO A 235 -16.01 18.27 -17.58
C PRO A 235 -16.96 17.11 -17.93
N LEU A 236 -16.55 15.88 -17.62
CA LEU A 236 -17.36 14.68 -17.90
C LEU A 236 -18.71 14.70 -17.17
N ALA A 237 -18.80 15.41 -16.05
CA ALA A 237 -20.06 15.57 -15.29
C ALA A 237 -21.19 16.25 -16.07
N GLU A 238 -20.86 17.00 -17.14
CA GLU A 238 -21.83 17.63 -18.03
C GLU A 238 -22.41 16.66 -19.10
N PHE A 239 -21.94 15.41 -19.08
CA PHE A 239 -22.41 14.36 -19.99
C PHE A 239 -23.25 13.36 -19.20
N HIS A 240 -24.52 13.23 -19.56
CA HIS A 240 -25.47 12.38 -18.85
C HIS A 240 -25.55 10.99 -19.49
N TYR A 241 -25.23 9.95 -18.72
CA TYR A 241 -25.36 8.57 -19.17
C TYR A 241 -26.82 8.10 -19.01
N ILE A 242 -27.36 7.53 -20.07
CA ILE A 242 -28.69 6.93 -20.10
C ILE A 242 -28.53 5.41 -20.17
N ASN A 243 -28.82 4.74 -19.07
CA ASN A 243 -28.60 3.31 -18.92
C ASN A 243 -29.46 2.45 -19.84
N ASP A 244 -30.76 2.78 -19.96
CA ASP A 244 -31.72 1.99 -20.71
C ASP A 244 -31.41 1.92 -22.23
N GLY A 245 -30.70 2.92 -22.75
CA GLY A 245 -30.31 2.96 -24.17
C GLY A 245 -28.81 2.81 -24.42
N ASP A 246 -27.98 2.67 -23.38
CA ASP A 246 -26.50 2.57 -23.46
C ASP A 246 -25.87 3.71 -24.28
N TYR A 247 -26.22 4.98 -23.96
CA TYR A 247 -25.68 6.17 -24.62
C TYR A 247 -25.47 7.33 -23.65
N TYR A 248 -24.69 8.31 -24.07
CA TYR A 248 -24.54 9.59 -23.36
C TYR A 248 -25.27 10.70 -24.08
N ILE A 249 -25.82 11.65 -23.34
CA ILE A 249 -26.27 12.96 -23.86
C ILE A 249 -25.16 13.97 -23.55
N CYS A 250 -24.62 14.65 -24.56
CA CYS A 250 -23.60 15.68 -24.38
C CYS A 250 -24.20 17.01 -23.92
N SER A 251 -23.35 17.97 -23.54
CA SER A 251 -23.76 19.31 -23.10
C SER A 251 -24.57 20.12 -24.13
N CYS A 252 -24.55 19.71 -25.40
CA CYS A 252 -25.38 20.30 -26.48
C CYS A 252 -26.67 19.52 -26.72
N GLY A 253 -27.00 18.49 -25.93
CA GLY A 253 -28.20 17.66 -26.12
C GLY A 253 -28.03 16.55 -27.14
N GLU A 254 -26.86 16.39 -27.78
CA GLU A 254 -26.62 15.36 -28.79
C GLU A 254 -26.32 14.00 -28.18
N GLN A 255 -26.88 12.95 -28.80
CA GLN A 255 -26.68 11.59 -28.38
C GLN A 255 -25.30 11.06 -28.83
N MET A 256 -24.51 10.55 -27.89
CA MET A 256 -23.26 9.87 -28.16
C MET A 256 -23.42 8.37 -27.98
N THR A 257 -23.27 7.63 -29.07
CA THR A 257 -23.53 6.20 -29.12
C THR A 257 -22.26 5.36 -29.07
N THR A 258 -22.43 4.09 -28.75
CA THR A 258 -21.36 3.09 -28.76
C THR A 258 -21.59 2.05 -29.84
N THR A 259 -20.53 1.40 -30.31
CA THR A 259 -20.66 0.21 -31.18
C THR A 259 -20.94 -1.07 -30.38
N GLY A 260 -21.09 -0.99 -29.06
CA GLY A 260 -21.27 -2.12 -28.16
C GLY A 260 -20.00 -2.95 -27.91
N LYS A 261 -18.93 -2.73 -28.67
CA LYS A 261 -17.69 -3.49 -28.55
C LYS A 261 -16.89 -3.05 -27.31
N TRP A 262 -16.50 -4.03 -26.51
CA TRP A 262 -15.61 -3.83 -25.39
C TRP A 262 -14.14 -3.71 -25.83
N ARG A 263 -13.46 -2.69 -25.34
CA ARG A 263 -12.01 -2.56 -25.45
C ARG A 263 -11.36 -3.16 -24.19
N ILE A 264 -10.42 -4.07 -24.39
CA ILE A 264 -9.66 -4.66 -23.29
C ILE A 264 -8.56 -3.70 -22.89
N ARG A 265 -8.53 -3.36 -21.61
CA ARG A 265 -7.48 -2.62 -20.95
C ARG A 265 -6.73 -3.56 -19.98
N PRO A 266 -5.54 -3.23 -19.49
CA PRO A 266 -4.78 -4.13 -18.60
C PRO A 266 -5.56 -4.58 -17.36
N ASN A 267 -6.46 -3.76 -16.83
CA ASN A 267 -7.14 -4.01 -15.56
C ASN A 267 -8.68 -3.93 -15.62
N TYR A 268 -9.25 -3.58 -16.77
CA TYR A 268 -10.69 -3.44 -16.93
C TYR A 268 -11.07 -3.48 -18.41
N ARG A 269 -12.36 -3.56 -18.71
CA ARG A 269 -12.90 -3.38 -20.04
C ARG A 269 -13.65 -2.06 -20.12
N SER A 270 -13.67 -1.45 -21.29
CA SER A 270 -14.36 -0.18 -21.52
C SER A 270 -15.10 -0.17 -22.84
N LYS A 271 -16.19 0.58 -22.89
CA LYS A 271 -16.89 0.96 -24.13
C LYS A 271 -16.56 2.40 -24.48
N VAL A 272 -16.63 2.71 -25.76
CA VAL A 272 -16.35 4.05 -26.29
C VAL A 272 -17.62 4.63 -26.89
N TYR A 273 -17.91 5.88 -26.49
CA TYR A 273 -19.07 6.64 -26.92
C TYR A 273 -18.60 7.88 -27.68
N LYS A 274 -19.22 8.13 -28.83
CA LYS A 274 -18.94 9.26 -29.73
C LYS A 274 -20.18 9.65 -30.53
N THR A 275 -20.17 10.86 -31.10
CA THR A 275 -21.20 11.34 -32.01
C THR A 275 -20.57 12.04 -33.21
N SER A 276 -21.17 11.93 -34.38
CA SER A 276 -20.80 12.68 -35.58
C SER A 276 -21.21 14.16 -35.51
N ALA A 277 -22.17 14.52 -34.68
CA ALA A 277 -22.59 15.89 -34.45
C ALA A 277 -21.49 16.84 -33.96
N CYS A 278 -20.40 16.29 -33.40
CA CYS A 278 -19.23 17.10 -32.97
C CYS A 278 -18.58 17.89 -34.12
N VAL A 279 -18.73 17.49 -35.37
CA VAL A 279 -18.14 18.18 -36.53
C VAL A 279 -18.64 19.62 -36.66
N ASN A 280 -19.97 19.81 -36.50
CA ASN A 280 -20.64 21.10 -36.61
C ASN A 280 -21.08 21.72 -35.28
N CYS A 281 -20.51 21.27 -34.19
CA CYS A 281 -20.88 21.70 -32.84
C CYS A 281 -20.36 23.09 -32.52
N SER A 282 -21.20 24.02 -32.10
CA SER A 282 -20.89 25.41 -31.79
C SER A 282 -19.96 25.59 -30.62
N ILE A 283 -19.91 24.62 -29.67
CA ILE A 283 -19.03 24.66 -28.48
C ILE A 283 -17.85 23.70 -28.58
N ARG A 284 -17.57 23.16 -29.77
CA ARG A 284 -16.55 22.15 -30.01
C ARG A 284 -15.18 22.54 -29.42
N GLU A 285 -14.72 23.76 -29.66
CA GLU A 285 -13.43 24.26 -29.20
C GLU A 285 -13.30 24.26 -27.67
N LYS A 286 -14.42 24.51 -26.97
CA LYS A 286 -14.51 24.43 -25.51
C LYS A 286 -14.68 23.00 -24.99
N CYS A 287 -15.16 22.07 -25.84
CA CYS A 287 -15.47 20.71 -25.44
C CYS A 287 -14.29 19.76 -25.65
N THR A 288 -13.59 19.87 -26.81
CA THR A 288 -12.52 18.93 -27.16
C THR A 288 -11.57 19.52 -28.20
N GLN A 289 -10.30 19.23 -28.06
CA GLN A 289 -9.26 19.53 -29.07
C GLN A 289 -9.08 18.39 -30.08
N ASN A 290 -9.74 17.26 -29.88
CA ASN A 290 -9.64 16.12 -30.78
C ASN A 290 -10.32 16.42 -32.11
N GLN A 291 -9.59 16.27 -33.22
CA GLN A 291 -10.13 16.47 -34.58
C GLN A 291 -11.33 15.60 -34.90
N ASN A 292 -11.45 14.42 -34.28
CA ASN A 292 -12.53 13.48 -34.43
C ASN A 292 -13.70 13.70 -33.46
N GLY A 293 -13.73 14.84 -32.73
CA GLY A 293 -14.76 15.15 -31.74
C GLY A 293 -14.48 14.55 -30.37
N ARG A 294 -15.41 14.79 -29.43
CA ARG A 294 -15.32 14.28 -28.04
C ARG A 294 -15.54 12.77 -28.03
N VAL A 295 -14.68 12.08 -27.28
CA VAL A 295 -14.78 10.65 -27.02
C VAL A 295 -14.90 10.44 -25.52
N ILE A 296 -15.91 9.65 -25.10
CA ILE A 296 -16.07 9.22 -23.71
C ILE A 296 -15.76 7.74 -23.64
N GLU A 297 -14.93 7.35 -22.71
CA GLU A 297 -14.63 5.96 -22.42
C GLU A 297 -15.27 5.59 -21.08
N ARG A 298 -16.21 4.63 -21.09
CA ARG A 298 -16.92 4.14 -19.91
C ARG A 298 -16.40 2.76 -19.53
N SER A 299 -15.88 2.65 -18.33
CA SER A 299 -15.42 1.40 -17.72
C SER A 299 -16.60 0.50 -17.38
N GLU A 300 -16.39 -0.82 -17.36
CA GLU A 300 -17.37 -1.80 -16.83
C GLU A 300 -17.71 -1.57 -15.35
N TYR A 301 -16.85 -0.86 -14.62
CA TYR A 301 -17.04 -0.48 -13.22
C TYR A 301 -17.60 0.94 -13.03
N GLN A 302 -18.02 1.61 -14.12
CA GLN A 302 -18.39 3.02 -14.01
C GLN A 302 -19.59 3.23 -13.09
N ASP A 303 -20.55 2.31 -13.07
CA ASP A 303 -21.74 2.43 -12.21
C ASP A 303 -21.37 2.46 -10.73
N VAL A 304 -20.46 1.58 -10.28
CA VAL A 304 -20.02 1.57 -8.88
C VAL A 304 -19.17 2.79 -8.54
N ILE A 305 -18.42 3.32 -9.50
CA ILE A 305 -17.66 4.58 -9.33
C ILE A 305 -18.64 5.76 -9.18
N ASP A 306 -19.66 5.83 -10.04
CA ASP A 306 -20.68 6.89 -10.02
C ASP A 306 -21.48 6.85 -8.71
N GLU A 307 -21.87 5.66 -8.24
CA GLU A 307 -22.52 5.47 -6.94
C GLU A 307 -21.65 5.93 -5.77
N ASN A 308 -20.34 5.55 -5.77
CA ASN A 308 -19.40 6.00 -4.76
C ASN A 308 -19.25 7.53 -4.77
N ASN A 309 -19.12 8.14 -5.95
CA ASN A 309 -18.98 9.58 -6.11
C ASN A 309 -20.24 10.33 -5.62
N ALA A 310 -21.43 9.82 -5.98
CA ALA A 310 -22.70 10.37 -5.51
C ALA A 310 -22.82 10.33 -3.98
N ARG A 311 -22.39 9.22 -3.35
CA ARG A 311 -22.37 9.10 -1.87
C ARG A 311 -21.45 10.13 -1.23
N VAL A 312 -20.22 10.29 -1.76
CA VAL A 312 -19.24 11.26 -1.22
C VAL A 312 -19.75 12.69 -1.38
N ILE A 313 -20.30 13.03 -2.56
CA ILE A 313 -20.84 14.38 -2.83
C ILE A 313 -22.05 14.68 -1.95
N GLY A 314 -22.97 13.72 -1.82
CA GLY A 314 -24.18 13.86 -1.01
C GLY A 314 -23.92 13.90 0.49
N ASN A 315 -22.79 13.34 0.96
CA ASN A 315 -22.47 13.20 2.37
C ASN A 315 -21.08 13.77 2.72
N ARG A 316 -20.78 14.98 2.24
CA ARG A 316 -19.46 15.62 2.41
C ARG A 316 -19.00 15.72 3.87
N ASN A 317 -19.91 16.00 4.79
CA ASN A 317 -19.58 16.10 6.22
C ASN A 317 -19.18 14.73 6.81
N TYR A 318 -19.87 13.67 6.40
CA TYR A 318 -19.51 12.32 6.79
C TYR A 318 -18.14 11.93 6.21
N TYR A 319 -17.89 12.22 4.94
CA TYR A 319 -16.59 11.95 4.33
C TYR A 319 -15.42 12.69 5.02
N LYS A 320 -15.64 13.92 5.50
CA LYS A 320 -14.63 14.70 6.25
C LYS A 320 -14.17 14.01 7.55
N LEU A 321 -14.97 13.11 8.12
CA LEU A 321 -14.55 12.33 9.29
C LEU A 321 -13.27 11.54 9.04
N ARG A 322 -12.94 11.21 7.77
CA ARG A 322 -11.70 10.56 7.39
C ARG A 322 -10.48 11.25 8.00
N GLN A 323 -10.41 12.56 7.91
CA GLN A 323 -9.28 13.33 8.45
C GLN A 323 -9.11 13.12 9.96
N GLN A 324 -10.20 13.14 10.70
CA GLN A 324 -10.18 12.92 12.16
C GLN A 324 -9.83 11.47 12.53
N ILE A 325 -10.27 10.51 11.70
CA ILE A 325 -10.05 9.09 11.97
C ILE A 325 -8.60 8.70 11.69
N ILE A 326 -7.95 9.30 10.68
CA ILE A 326 -6.68 8.81 10.13
C ILE A 326 -5.53 9.81 10.35
N GLU A 327 -5.66 11.05 9.86
CA GLU A 327 -4.52 11.96 9.74
C GLU A 327 -3.88 12.30 11.09
N HIS A 328 -4.70 12.50 12.13
CA HIS A 328 -4.22 12.76 13.48
C HIS A 328 -3.42 11.55 14.03
N GLN A 329 -3.84 10.32 13.72
CA GLN A 329 -3.20 9.10 14.21
C GLN A 329 -1.81 8.91 13.56
N PHE A 330 -1.71 9.17 12.27
CA PHE A 330 -0.41 9.18 11.59
C PHE A 330 0.51 10.29 12.12
N GLY A 331 -0.06 11.43 12.50
CA GLY A 331 0.67 12.49 13.18
C GLY A 331 1.28 12.04 14.51
N ILE A 332 0.55 11.30 15.33
CA ILE A 332 1.06 10.72 16.58
C ILE A 332 2.21 9.76 16.29
N LEU A 333 2.00 8.79 15.39
CA LEU A 333 3.01 7.78 15.08
C LEU A 333 4.30 8.38 14.52
N LYS A 334 4.19 9.29 13.55
CA LYS A 334 5.36 9.85 12.86
C LYS A 334 6.03 10.99 13.63
N ARG A 335 5.24 11.94 14.16
CA ARG A 335 5.79 13.17 14.75
C ARG A 335 6.07 13.04 16.24
N GLN A 336 5.16 12.44 17.00
CA GLN A 336 5.34 12.32 18.44
C GLN A 336 6.22 11.12 18.80
N TRP A 337 6.05 9.97 18.13
CA TRP A 337 6.79 8.74 18.42
C TRP A 337 7.99 8.52 17.51
N GLY A 338 8.18 9.34 16.48
CA GLY A 338 9.33 9.24 15.58
C GLY A 338 9.36 7.99 14.71
N PHE A 339 8.21 7.30 14.53
CA PHE A 339 8.14 6.10 13.71
C PHE A 339 8.15 6.46 12.22
N THR A 340 9.31 6.89 11.75
CA THR A 340 9.53 7.33 10.35
C THR A 340 10.40 6.38 9.56
N TYR A 341 11.09 5.45 10.21
CA TYR A 341 11.97 4.45 9.57
C TYR A 341 11.85 3.10 10.29
N THR A 342 12.22 2.03 9.58
CA THR A 342 12.25 0.67 10.13
C THR A 342 13.63 0.32 10.64
N LEU A 343 13.70 -0.54 11.66
CA LEU A 343 14.96 -1.15 12.14
C LEU A 343 15.19 -2.52 11.51
N MET A 344 14.17 -3.09 10.87
CA MET A 344 14.19 -4.44 10.31
C MET A 344 14.10 -4.41 8.78
N LYS A 345 14.43 -5.53 8.13
CA LYS A 345 14.36 -5.74 6.69
C LYS A 345 13.37 -6.85 6.35
N GLY A 346 12.74 -6.73 5.19
CA GLY A 346 11.76 -7.69 4.68
C GLY A 346 10.35 -7.45 5.22
N LYS A 347 9.33 -7.62 4.36
CA LYS A 347 7.92 -7.32 4.66
C LYS A 347 7.42 -7.92 5.97
N ALA A 348 7.72 -9.20 6.22
CA ALA A 348 7.23 -9.88 7.43
C ALA A 348 7.77 -9.26 8.71
N ASN A 349 9.07 -8.97 8.74
CA ASN A 349 9.72 -8.38 9.91
C ASN A 349 9.31 -6.92 10.11
N VAL A 350 9.22 -6.15 9.03
CA VAL A 350 8.75 -4.76 9.07
C VAL A 350 7.30 -4.70 9.56
N LEU A 351 6.42 -5.59 9.07
CA LEU A 351 5.04 -5.67 9.56
C LEU A 351 4.98 -6.03 11.04
N SER A 352 5.88 -6.90 11.52
CA SER A 352 6.00 -7.20 12.95
C SER A 352 6.33 -5.96 13.76
N GLU A 353 7.28 -5.15 13.29
CA GLU A 353 7.65 -3.89 13.93
C GLU A 353 6.46 -2.90 13.94
N VAL A 354 5.75 -2.77 12.81
CA VAL A 354 4.50 -2.00 12.71
C VAL A 354 3.48 -2.48 13.74
N ASN A 355 3.23 -3.78 13.82
CA ASN A 355 2.23 -4.35 14.75
C ASN A 355 2.59 -4.09 16.23
N ILE A 356 3.87 -4.08 16.59
CA ILE A 356 4.30 -3.69 17.93
C ILE A 356 3.93 -2.22 18.21
N PHE A 357 4.30 -1.31 17.31
CA PHE A 357 3.94 0.10 17.44
C PHE A 357 2.43 0.33 17.52
N MET A 358 1.66 -0.38 16.70
CA MET A 358 0.19 -0.27 16.66
C MET A 358 -0.45 -0.87 17.91
N THR A 359 0.12 -1.92 18.49
CA THR A 359 -0.33 -2.46 19.79
C THR A 359 -0.13 -1.43 20.89
N ILE A 360 1.05 -0.80 20.94
CA ILE A 360 1.36 0.26 21.91
C ILE A 360 0.44 1.47 21.70
N TYR A 361 0.19 1.84 20.44
CA TYR A 361 -0.74 2.93 20.11
C TYR A 361 -2.15 2.63 20.66
N ASN A 362 -2.71 1.46 20.35
CA ASN A 362 -4.03 1.07 20.86
C ASN A 362 -4.07 1.02 22.40
N LEU A 363 -3.01 0.49 23.03
CA LEU A 363 -2.90 0.44 24.49
C LEU A 363 -2.91 1.86 25.09
N THR A 364 -2.12 2.77 24.56
CA THR A 364 -2.09 4.17 24.99
C THR A 364 -3.44 4.86 24.81
N ARG A 365 -4.14 4.59 23.72
CA ARG A 365 -5.50 5.09 23.49
C ARG A 365 -6.48 4.54 24.52
N CYS A 366 -6.42 3.25 24.84
CA CYS A 366 -7.27 2.64 25.86
C CYS A 366 -7.04 3.26 27.24
N ILE A 367 -5.78 3.53 27.61
CA ILE A 367 -5.45 4.22 28.87
C ILE A 367 -6.08 5.62 28.89
N ASN A 368 -6.01 6.34 27.78
CA ASN A 368 -6.59 7.70 27.69
C ASN A 368 -8.12 7.71 27.71
N ILE A 369 -8.78 6.62 27.27
CA ILE A 369 -10.24 6.52 27.23
C ILE A 369 -10.81 6.13 28.60
N MET A 370 -10.23 5.15 29.27
CA MET A 370 -10.83 4.55 30.47
C MET A 370 -9.96 4.63 31.73
N GLY A 371 -8.73 5.12 31.62
CA GLY A 371 -7.75 5.11 32.70
C GLY A 371 -7.05 3.76 32.90
N MET A 372 -5.95 3.78 33.64
CA MET A 372 -5.10 2.61 33.84
C MET A 372 -5.77 1.53 34.69
N ASP A 373 -6.50 1.91 35.72
CA ASP A 373 -7.08 0.95 36.67
C ASP A 373 -8.24 0.17 36.04
N GLU A 374 -9.11 0.85 35.30
CA GLU A 374 -10.20 0.19 34.56
C GLU A 374 -9.66 -0.71 33.45
N LEU A 375 -8.62 -0.27 32.74
CA LEU A 375 -7.96 -1.13 31.75
C LEU A 375 -7.38 -2.38 32.41
N LYS A 376 -6.65 -2.26 33.51
CA LYS A 376 -6.12 -3.41 34.28
C LYS A 376 -7.24 -4.34 34.73
N ARG A 377 -8.34 -3.78 35.22
CA ARG A 377 -9.51 -4.57 35.65
C ARG A 377 -10.08 -5.40 34.50
N ARG A 378 -10.28 -4.78 33.33
CA ARG A 378 -10.78 -5.48 32.14
C ARG A 378 -9.78 -6.51 31.62
N LEU A 379 -8.50 -6.18 31.54
CA LEU A 379 -7.46 -7.11 31.11
C LEU A 379 -7.39 -8.35 32.00
N ARG A 380 -7.55 -8.19 33.34
CA ARG A 380 -7.58 -9.31 34.29
C ARG A 380 -8.76 -10.28 34.02
N ALA A 381 -9.87 -9.79 33.49
CA ALA A 381 -11.00 -10.64 33.13
C ALA A 381 -10.68 -11.59 31.96
N PHE A 382 -9.73 -11.22 31.09
CA PHE A 382 -9.27 -12.05 29.98
C PHE A 382 -8.13 -13.01 30.34
N LEU A 383 -7.41 -12.78 31.46
CA LEU A 383 -6.29 -13.61 31.88
C LEU A 383 -6.65 -15.10 32.05
N PRO A 384 -7.80 -15.51 32.61
CA PRO A 384 -8.16 -16.91 32.71
C PRO A 384 -8.29 -17.57 31.34
N LEU A 385 -8.85 -16.87 30.34
CA LEU A 385 -8.98 -17.36 28.97
C LEU A 385 -7.61 -17.49 28.30
N VAL A 386 -6.73 -16.53 28.49
CA VAL A 386 -5.35 -16.57 27.98
C VAL A 386 -4.57 -17.72 28.63
N SER A 387 -4.69 -17.91 29.94
CA SER A 387 -4.08 -19.02 30.68
C SER A 387 -4.56 -20.37 30.18
N LEU A 388 -5.87 -20.52 29.99
CA LEU A 388 -6.48 -21.74 29.45
C LEU A 388 -5.96 -22.01 28.02
N TYR A 389 -5.90 -20.98 27.17
CA TYR A 389 -5.41 -21.10 25.81
C TYR A 389 -3.92 -21.48 25.77
N MET A 390 -3.08 -20.87 26.62
CA MET A 390 -1.68 -21.23 26.76
C MET A 390 -1.48 -22.66 27.24
N SER A 391 -2.33 -23.13 28.20
CA SER A 391 -2.29 -24.50 28.67
C SER A 391 -2.65 -25.49 27.55
N LEU A 392 -3.67 -25.17 26.73
CA LEU A 392 -4.06 -25.99 25.58
C LEU A 392 -2.97 -26.04 24.51
N LEU A 393 -2.28 -24.92 24.25
CA LEU A 393 -1.14 -24.87 23.34
C LEU A 393 0.04 -25.72 23.84
N LEU A 394 0.34 -25.68 25.13
CA LEU A 394 1.38 -26.52 25.74
C LEU A 394 1.03 -28.00 25.63
N ILE A 395 -0.22 -28.38 25.92
CA ILE A 395 -0.70 -29.77 25.74
C ILE A 395 -0.54 -30.20 24.28
N LYS A 396 -0.96 -29.37 23.32
CA LYS A 396 -0.83 -29.67 21.90
C LYS A 396 0.64 -29.82 21.49
N TYR A 397 1.52 -28.96 21.97
CA TYR A 397 2.96 -29.04 21.73
C TYR A 397 3.55 -30.34 22.29
N GLU A 398 3.22 -30.71 23.52
CA GLU A 398 3.66 -31.97 24.14
C GLU A 398 3.12 -33.21 23.40
N MET A 399 1.89 -33.16 22.90
CA MET A 399 1.33 -34.24 22.09
C MET A 399 2.10 -34.39 20.75
N GLN A 400 2.34 -33.31 20.05
CA GLN A 400 3.13 -33.33 18.79
C GLN A 400 4.56 -33.83 19.03
N LYS A 401 5.18 -33.46 20.16
CA LYS A 401 6.49 -33.94 20.55
C LYS A 401 6.48 -35.46 20.80
N LYS A 402 5.45 -36.00 21.44
CA LYS A 402 5.29 -37.44 21.66
C LYS A 402 5.06 -38.19 20.36
N GLU A 403 4.23 -37.67 19.45
CA GLU A 403 4.03 -38.26 18.12
C GLU A 403 5.35 -38.32 17.32
N PHE A 404 6.16 -37.28 17.40
CA PHE A 404 7.47 -37.24 16.74
C PHE A 404 8.44 -38.29 17.29
N TYR A 405 8.45 -38.53 18.64
CA TYR A 405 9.27 -39.56 19.26
C TYR A 405 8.75 -40.99 19.07
N LEU A 406 7.47 -41.17 18.73
CA LEU A 406 6.89 -42.48 18.41
C LEU A 406 7.05 -42.83 16.93
N ALA A 407 7.39 -41.87 16.09
CA ALA A 407 7.62 -42.04 14.64
C ALA A 407 9.11 -42.25 14.28
N ILE A 408 10.02 -42.17 15.25
CA ILE A 408 11.43 -42.51 15.14
C ILE A 408 11.66 -43.89 15.84
#